data_fac1e078e31e75fdb980e8a1c15d1977
#
_entry.id   fac1e078e31e75fdb980e8a1c15d1977
#
_cell.length_a   1.000
_cell.length_b   1.000
_cell.length_c   1.000
_cell.angle_alpha   90.00
_cell.angle_beta   90.00
_cell.angle_gamma   90.00
#
_symmetry.space_group_name_H-M   'P 1'
#
loop_
_entity.id
_entity.type
_entity.pdbx_description
1 polymer ?
#
loop_
_entity_poly.entity_id
_entity_poly.type
_entity_poly.pdbx_seq_one_letter_code
_entity_poly.pdbx_strand_id
1 'polypeptide(L)'
;MMNKWLKGTLIASAAVTVAGAVLLGVGIALGGSPFFYYDTDGLHVKENTEETAKQDYVLESTKIGALSSLELDLHNADLQIVSGDDWSVEYVLDGECSQPVYSVENGTLILKEGSYLRTGYYRFGFGYGNGWMYDSETMARSPYVKITVPENARLDSVNISSGYGKISIEKNLRADSAVVYGEYGNIRLDGWTGDTLNVETEYGDLAAGTLDGSEVTIRGAYGSLQIDSLKTDLAAIESEYGDVTADVDQAQSVDVDCSDGEVRLNLAGKLEDYGVSLYSEYGTIRVPQGTVESDDYDGSSSFIRLADGQDTAGIQIETEYGDIRIREK
;
A
#
# COMPACT_ATOMS: atom_id res chain seq x y z
N MET A 1 46.43 -8.84 -37.96
CA MET A 1 46.85 -10.25 -37.64
C MET A 1 46.57 -10.52 -36.17
N MET A 2 45.69 -11.48 -35.85
CA MET A 2 45.37 -11.82 -34.47
C MET A 2 46.53 -12.51 -33.79
N ASN A 3 46.90 -12.04 -32.59
CA ASN A 3 48.03 -12.57 -31.82
C ASN A 3 47.91 -14.09 -31.59
N LYS A 4 48.99 -14.85 -31.68
CA LYS A 4 48.98 -16.34 -31.52
C LYS A 4 48.38 -16.75 -30.15
N TRP A 5 48.61 -15.97 -29.14
CA TRP A 5 48.05 -16.18 -27.79
C TRP A 5 46.52 -16.05 -27.77
N LEU A 6 45.96 -15.02 -28.42
CA LEU A 6 44.54 -14.78 -28.54
C LEU A 6 43.83 -15.92 -29.33
N LYS A 7 44.52 -16.47 -30.37
CA LYS A 7 43.97 -17.66 -31.09
C LYS A 7 43.92 -18.88 -30.20
N GLY A 8 45.00 -19.11 -29.42
CA GLY A 8 45.02 -20.25 -28.49
C GLY A 8 43.93 -20.19 -27.43
N THR A 9 43.71 -19.02 -26.84
CA THR A 9 42.66 -18.81 -25.85
C THR A 9 41.26 -18.98 -26.43
N LEU A 10 40.99 -18.49 -27.65
CA LEU A 10 39.72 -18.67 -28.35
C LEU A 10 39.45 -20.15 -28.68
N ILE A 11 40.45 -20.92 -29.11
CA ILE A 11 40.29 -22.34 -29.38
C ILE A 11 40.04 -23.11 -28.08
N ALA A 12 40.75 -22.81 -27.01
CA ALA A 12 40.57 -23.43 -25.71
C ALA A 12 39.17 -23.14 -25.15
N SER A 13 38.71 -21.89 -25.21
CA SER A 13 37.35 -21.51 -24.73
C SER A 13 36.25 -22.19 -25.54
N ALA A 14 36.40 -22.26 -26.87
CA ALA A 14 35.45 -22.96 -27.73
C ALA A 14 35.39 -24.46 -27.40
N ALA A 15 36.53 -25.09 -27.15
CA ALA A 15 36.58 -26.50 -26.77
C ALA A 15 35.91 -26.80 -25.42
N VAL A 16 36.12 -25.91 -24.43
CA VAL A 16 35.47 -26.00 -23.11
C VAL A 16 33.94 -25.79 -23.24
N THR A 17 33.52 -24.85 -24.07
CA THR A 17 32.09 -24.59 -24.32
C THR A 17 31.41 -25.79 -24.96
N VAL A 18 32.04 -26.41 -25.97
CA VAL A 18 31.51 -27.61 -26.63
C VAL A 18 31.46 -28.80 -25.66
N ALA A 19 32.51 -29.00 -24.87
CA ALA A 19 32.53 -30.07 -23.87
C ALA A 19 31.44 -29.84 -22.80
N GLY A 20 31.23 -28.63 -22.35
CA GLY A 20 30.14 -28.30 -21.43
C GLY A 20 28.74 -28.51 -22.01
N ALA A 21 28.52 -28.16 -23.29
CA ALA A 21 27.27 -28.43 -23.99
C ALA A 21 26.98 -29.92 -24.16
N VAL A 22 28.01 -30.73 -24.45
CA VAL A 22 27.89 -32.18 -24.56
C VAL A 22 27.54 -32.80 -23.19
N LEU A 23 28.22 -32.40 -22.13
CA LEU A 23 27.94 -32.90 -20.78
C LEU A 23 26.52 -32.53 -20.33
N LEU A 24 26.08 -31.31 -20.64
CA LEU A 24 24.71 -30.86 -20.36
C LEU A 24 23.69 -31.74 -21.14
N GLY A 25 23.93 -31.96 -22.44
CA GLY A 25 23.04 -32.75 -23.26
C GLY A 25 22.97 -34.22 -22.79
N VAL A 26 24.10 -34.81 -22.38
CA VAL A 26 24.14 -36.15 -21.80
C VAL A 26 23.43 -36.19 -20.45
N GLY A 27 23.63 -35.19 -19.61
CA GLY A 27 22.93 -35.07 -18.33
C GLY A 27 21.41 -35.04 -18.48
N ILE A 28 20.90 -34.26 -19.44
CA ILE A 28 19.47 -34.19 -19.75
C ILE A 28 18.96 -35.53 -20.32
N ALA A 29 19.72 -36.18 -21.23
CA ALA A 29 19.35 -37.45 -21.80
C ALA A 29 19.30 -38.60 -20.77
N LEU A 30 20.05 -38.48 -19.68
CA LEU A 30 20.03 -39.39 -18.55
C LEU A 30 18.96 -39.04 -17.49
N GLY A 31 18.07 -38.08 -17.78
CA GLY A 31 16.98 -37.71 -16.89
C GLY A 31 17.32 -36.57 -15.93
N GLY A 32 18.49 -35.93 -16.07
CA GLY A 32 18.83 -34.74 -15.31
C GLY A 32 18.01 -33.54 -15.76
N SER A 33 17.48 -32.77 -14.83
CA SER A 33 16.81 -31.50 -15.11
C SER A 33 17.80 -30.34 -15.07
N PRO A 34 17.79 -29.44 -16.08
CA PRO A 34 18.56 -28.19 -16.01
C PRO A 34 17.89 -27.13 -15.13
N PHE A 35 16.72 -27.44 -14.57
CA PHE A 35 15.95 -26.53 -13.75
C PHE A 35 16.04 -26.94 -12.29
N PHE A 36 16.48 -26.04 -11.45
CA PHE A 36 16.50 -26.22 -10.01
C PHE A 36 16.04 -24.93 -9.34
N TYR A 37 15.48 -25.07 -8.15
CA TYR A 37 15.11 -23.97 -7.30
C TYR A 37 15.66 -24.20 -5.88
N TYR A 38 15.78 -23.13 -5.13
CA TYR A 38 16.24 -23.16 -3.75
C TYR A 38 15.14 -22.59 -2.86
N ASP A 39 14.80 -23.31 -1.79
CA ASP A 39 13.85 -22.86 -0.78
C ASP A 39 14.38 -23.06 0.65
N THR A 40 13.51 -22.91 1.65
CA THR A 40 13.88 -23.10 3.07
C THR A 40 14.38 -24.50 3.40
N ASP A 41 14.01 -25.49 2.61
CA ASP A 41 14.38 -26.90 2.78
C ASP A 41 15.63 -27.28 1.96
N GLY A 42 16.14 -26.37 1.14
CA GLY A 42 17.39 -26.52 0.38
C GLY A 42 17.24 -26.47 -1.13
N LEU A 43 18.18 -27.11 -1.83
CA LEU A 43 18.23 -27.16 -3.29
C LEU A 43 17.36 -28.30 -3.82
N HIS A 44 16.39 -27.97 -4.65
CA HIS A 44 15.49 -28.91 -5.31
C HIS A 44 15.73 -28.91 -6.81
N VAL A 45 15.66 -30.09 -7.43
CA VAL A 45 15.68 -30.27 -8.88
C VAL A 45 14.21 -30.36 -9.33
N LYS A 46 13.79 -29.51 -10.27
CA LYS A 46 12.46 -29.61 -10.85
C LYS A 46 12.41 -30.88 -11.70
N GLU A 47 11.77 -31.93 -11.19
CA GLU A 47 11.44 -33.10 -12.00
C GLU A 47 10.41 -32.70 -13.06
N ASN A 48 10.51 -33.30 -14.28
CA ASN A 48 9.55 -33.07 -15.37
C ASN A 48 8.18 -33.73 -15.13
N THR A 49 7.84 -34.03 -13.89
CA THR A 49 6.48 -34.36 -13.47
C THR A 49 5.69 -33.07 -13.41
N GLU A 50 4.51 -33.06 -14.02
CA GLU A 50 3.51 -32.01 -13.81
C GLU A 50 3.37 -31.83 -12.30
N GLU A 51 4.04 -30.80 -11.75
CA GLU A 51 3.74 -30.36 -10.39
C GLU A 51 2.27 -29.98 -10.42
N THR A 52 1.44 -30.78 -9.80
CA THR A 52 0.05 -30.42 -9.51
C THR A 52 0.13 -29.11 -8.75
N ALA A 53 -0.33 -28.01 -9.35
CA ALA A 53 -0.43 -26.72 -8.68
C ALA A 53 -1.06 -26.98 -7.31
N LYS A 54 -0.44 -26.46 -6.24
CA LYS A 54 -1.02 -26.60 -4.91
C LYS A 54 -2.39 -25.96 -4.95
N GLN A 55 -3.34 -26.64 -4.34
CA GLN A 55 -4.71 -26.15 -4.29
C GLN A 55 -4.78 -24.92 -3.40
N ASP A 56 -5.42 -23.86 -3.90
CA ASP A 56 -5.64 -22.63 -3.13
C ASP A 56 -6.35 -22.92 -1.80
N TYR A 57 -6.06 -22.10 -0.79
CA TYR A 57 -6.81 -22.12 0.45
C TYR A 57 -8.11 -21.36 0.25
N VAL A 58 -9.22 -22.07 0.24
CA VAL A 58 -10.56 -21.51 -0.02
C VAL A 58 -11.42 -21.60 1.22
N LEU A 59 -11.98 -20.49 1.63
CA LEU A 59 -13.09 -20.40 2.59
C LEU A 59 -14.29 -19.81 1.84
N GLU A 60 -15.29 -20.64 1.59
CA GLU A 60 -16.57 -20.16 1.06
C GLU A 60 -17.22 -19.21 2.06
N SER A 61 -18.10 -18.32 1.56
CA SER A 61 -18.79 -17.33 2.38
C SER A 61 -19.41 -17.95 3.63
N THR A 62 -18.76 -17.73 4.76
CA THR A 62 -19.06 -18.37 6.03
C THR A 62 -19.57 -17.34 7.01
N LYS A 63 -20.80 -17.53 7.51
CA LYS A 63 -21.35 -16.68 8.57
C LYS A 63 -20.60 -16.90 9.87
N ILE A 64 -20.28 -15.80 10.55
CA ILE A 64 -19.59 -15.77 11.84
C ILE A 64 -20.41 -15.00 12.87
N GLY A 65 -20.01 -15.10 14.13
CA GLY A 65 -20.62 -14.32 15.21
C GLY A 65 -20.32 -12.82 15.08
N ALA A 66 -21.01 -12.04 15.91
CA ALA A 66 -20.72 -10.61 16.00
C ALA A 66 -19.27 -10.38 16.42
N LEU A 67 -18.63 -9.42 15.77
CA LEU A 67 -17.23 -9.04 16.05
C LEU A 67 -17.19 -7.70 16.78
N SER A 68 -16.19 -7.56 17.64
CA SER A 68 -15.75 -6.31 18.23
C SER A 68 -14.43 -5.81 17.64
N SER A 69 -13.63 -6.69 17.01
CA SER A 69 -12.33 -6.32 16.49
C SER A 69 -11.95 -7.10 15.23
N LEU A 70 -11.12 -6.47 14.39
CA LEU A 70 -10.49 -7.08 13.21
C LEU A 70 -8.97 -6.99 13.33
N GLU A 71 -8.26 -8.09 13.12
CA GLU A 71 -6.81 -8.18 12.99
C GLU A 71 -6.48 -8.90 11.67
N LEU A 72 -6.09 -8.15 10.65
CA LEU A 72 -5.86 -8.64 9.30
C LEU A 72 -4.41 -8.36 8.91
N ASP A 73 -3.67 -9.40 8.55
CA ASP A 73 -2.28 -9.34 8.10
C ASP A 73 -2.18 -10.09 6.76
N LEU A 74 -2.22 -9.32 5.68
CA LEU A 74 -2.29 -9.82 4.31
C LEU A 74 -0.99 -9.53 3.58
N HIS A 75 -0.60 -10.41 2.69
CA HIS A 75 0.63 -10.27 1.92
C HIS A 75 0.36 -9.91 0.47
N ASN A 76 -0.45 -10.70 -0.21
CA ASN A 76 -0.77 -10.50 -1.63
C ASN A 76 -2.28 -10.38 -1.90
N ALA A 77 -3.11 -10.82 -0.97
CA ALA A 77 -4.54 -10.83 -1.17
C ALA A 77 -5.14 -9.42 -1.15
N ASP A 78 -6.01 -9.13 -2.12
CA ASP A 78 -6.86 -7.96 -2.09
C ASP A 78 -7.87 -8.06 -0.93
N LEU A 79 -8.01 -7.02 -0.14
CA LEU A 79 -9.00 -6.93 0.93
C LEU A 79 -10.23 -6.14 0.48
N GLN A 80 -11.40 -6.72 0.73
CA GLN A 80 -12.69 -6.05 0.56
C GLN A 80 -13.49 -6.13 1.86
N ILE A 81 -13.85 -4.98 2.43
CA ILE A 81 -14.81 -4.89 3.54
C ILE A 81 -16.08 -4.24 3.01
N VAL A 82 -17.18 -4.98 3.01
CA VAL A 82 -18.45 -4.55 2.41
C VAL A 82 -19.59 -4.55 3.42
N SER A 83 -20.65 -3.79 3.14
CA SER A 83 -21.88 -3.84 3.91
C SER A 83 -22.69 -5.10 3.62
N GLY A 84 -23.43 -5.61 4.62
CA GLY A 84 -24.40 -6.68 4.47
C GLY A 84 -25.30 -6.84 5.68
N ASP A 85 -26.10 -7.88 5.68
CA ASP A 85 -27.07 -8.13 6.78
C ASP A 85 -26.42 -8.86 7.97
N ASP A 86 -25.47 -9.74 7.67
CA ASP A 86 -24.80 -10.60 8.65
C ASP A 86 -23.27 -10.49 8.52
N TRP A 87 -22.57 -10.79 9.61
CA TRP A 87 -21.14 -10.98 9.59
C TRP A 87 -20.76 -12.23 8.78
N SER A 88 -19.88 -12.09 7.81
CA SER A 88 -19.31 -13.23 7.09
C SER A 88 -17.90 -12.98 6.62
N VAL A 89 -17.16 -14.06 6.44
CA VAL A 89 -15.81 -14.08 5.87
C VAL A 89 -15.77 -15.04 4.71
N GLU A 90 -15.07 -14.64 3.66
CA GLU A 90 -14.80 -15.42 2.45
C GLU A 90 -13.37 -15.12 2.03
N TYR A 91 -12.63 -16.13 1.60
CA TYR A 91 -11.32 -15.89 0.99
C TYR A 91 -10.90 -16.96 0.00
N VAL A 92 -10.05 -16.57 -0.93
CA VAL A 92 -9.21 -17.44 -1.75
C VAL A 92 -7.79 -16.95 -1.59
N LEU A 93 -6.91 -17.79 -1.03
CA LEU A 93 -5.51 -17.47 -0.78
C LEU A 93 -4.61 -18.46 -1.51
N ASP A 94 -3.42 -18.01 -1.88
CA ASP A 94 -2.48 -18.77 -2.71
C ASP A 94 -2.00 -20.04 -1.99
N GLY A 95 -2.23 -21.20 -2.60
CA GLY A 95 -1.78 -22.49 -2.11
C GLY A 95 -0.27 -22.69 -2.12
N GLU A 96 0.49 -21.85 -2.83
CA GLU A 96 1.95 -21.84 -2.78
C GLU A 96 2.52 -21.25 -1.50
N CYS A 97 1.68 -20.56 -0.71
CA CYS A 97 2.03 -20.02 0.59
C CYS A 97 1.87 -21.06 1.72
N SER A 98 2.37 -20.74 2.90
CA SER A 98 2.07 -21.50 4.12
C SER A 98 0.59 -21.38 4.45
N GLN A 99 0.09 -22.32 5.26
CA GLN A 99 -1.31 -22.30 5.67
C GLN A 99 -1.66 -20.97 6.36
N PRO A 100 -2.76 -20.29 5.95
CA PRO A 100 -3.22 -19.08 6.60
C PRO A 100 -3.69 -19.37 8.03
N VAL A 101 -3.53 -18.38 8.90
CA VAL A 101 -4.12 -18.40 10.24
C VAL A 101 -5.50 -17.75 10.15
N TYR A 102 -6.53 -18.48 10.51
CA TYR A 102 -7.90 -17.98 10.59
C TYR A 102 -8.52 -18.40 11.89
N SER A 103 -8.94 -17.47 12.72
CA SER A 103 -9.70 -17.73 13.94
C SER A 103 -10.69 -16.60 14.25
N VAL A 104 -11.75 -16.95 14.97
CA VAL A 104 -12.67 -15.99 15.59
C VAL A 104 -12.74 -16.30 17.07
N GLU A 105 -12.10 -15.47 17.88
CA GLU A 105 -11.98 -15.70 19.31
C GLU A 105 -12.32 -14.42 20.10
N ASN A 106 -13.18 -14.54 21.09
CA ASN A 106 -13.58 -13.43 21.97
C ASN A 106 -14.08 -12.17 21.21
N GLY A 107 -14.75 -12.37 20.08
CA GLY A 107 -15.22 -11.27 19.23
C GLY A 107 -14.15 -10.64 18.33
N THR A 108 -12.95 -11.20 18.27
CA THR A 108 -11.89 -10.77 17.35
C THR A 108 -11.78 -11.75 16.19
N LEU A 109 -11.84 -11.23 14.97
CA LEU A 109 -11.43 -11.96 13.77
C LEU A 109 -9.95 -11.77 13.56
N ILE A 110 -9.19 -12.87 13.55
CA ILE A 110 -7.78 -12.89 13.19
C ILE A 110 -7.66 -13.63 11.86
N LEU A 111 -7.12 -12.96 10.86
CA LEU A 111 -6.79 -13.56 9.56
C LEU A 111 -5.38 -13.11 9.15
N LYS A 112 -4.46 -14.07 9.04
CA LYS A 112 -3.11 -13.82 8.56
C LYS A 112 -2.86 -14.69 7.33
N GLU A 113 -2.51 -14.05 6.22
CA GLU A 113 -2.10 -14.74 5.01
C GLU A 113 -0.76 -15.44 5.23
N GLY A 114 -0.61 -16.63 4.67
CA GLY A 114 0.64 -17.36 4.73
C GLY A 114 1.74 -16.70 3.90
N SER A 115 2.98 -16.78 4.37
CA SER A 115 4.14 -16.34 3.59
C SER A 115 4.52 -17.38 2.53
N TYR A 116 5.14 -16.93 1.43
CA TYR A 116 5.65 -17.84 0.41
C TYR A 116 6.63 -18.85 0.99
N LEU A 117 6.40 -20.11 0.70
CA LEU A 117 7.28 -21.22 1.11
C LEU A 117 8.59 -21.22 0.31
N ARG A 118 8.66 -20.47 -0.79
CA ARG A 118 9.80 -20.46 -1.71
C ARG A 118 10.49 -19.10 -1.70
N THR A 119 11.63 -19.01 -1.05
CA THR A 119 12.51 -17.84 -1.08
C THR A 119 13.56 -17.96 -2.17
N GLY A 120 13.24 -17.54 -3.39
CA GLY A 120 14.18 -17.32 -4.47
C GLY A 120 14.29 -18.44 -5.51
N TYR A 121 13.93 -18.11 -6.72
CA TYR A 121 14.22 -18.92 -7.91
C TYR A 121 15.55 -18.49 -8.52
N TYR A 122 16.60 -19.32 -8.43
CA TYR A 122 17.73 -19.20 -9.34
C TYR A 122 17.52 -20.19 -10.51
N ARG A 123 17.11 -19.66 -11.65
CA ARG A 123 17.04 -20.42 -12.89
C ARG A 123 18.39 -20.36 -13.58
N PHE A 124 19.19 -21.43 -13.52
CA PHE A 124 20.29 -21.63 -14.44
C PHE A 124 19.80 -22.51 -15.59
N GLY A 125 19.62 -21.90 -16.78
CA GLY A 125 19.26 -22.64 -17.97
C GLY A 125 19.55 -21.81 -19.22
N PHE A 126 20.26 -22.38 -20.21
CA PHE A 126 20.30 -21.86 -21.57
C PHE A 126 19.01 -22.26 -22.27
N GLY A 127 18.01 -21.40 -22.22
CA GLY A 127 16.76 -21.54 -22.98
C GLY A 127 16.54 -20.29 -23.82
N TYR A 128 16.40 -20.47 -25.13
CA TYR A 128 15.87 -19.46 -26.03
C TYR A 128 14.39 -19.30 -25.70
N GLY A 129 14.04 -18.27 -24.97
CA GLY A 129 12.67 -17.96 -24.62
C GLY A 129 12.64 -16.69 -23.79
N ASN A 130 12.00 -15.69 -24.33
CA ASN A 130 11.81 -14.40 -23.72
C ASN A 130 11.34 -14.50 -22.28
N GLY A 131 12.01 -13.74 -21.45
CA GLY A 131 11.35 -13.10 -20.34
C GLY A 131 11.49 -13.84 -19.02
N TRP A 132 11.72 -13.03 -18.11
CA TRP A 132 11.30 -13.08 -16.74
C TRP A 132 9.78 -13.30 -16.72
N MET A 133 9.34 -14.53 -16.95
CA MET A 133 7.93 -14.86 -16.76
C MET A 133 7.79 -15.43 -15.34
N TYR A 134 7.24 -14.63 -14.46
CA TYR A 134 6.29 -15.16 -13.52
C TYR A 134 5.33 -16.03 -14.35
N ASP A 135 5.22 -17.28 -14.00
CA ASP A 135 4.24 -18.18 -14.60
C ASP A 135 2.86 -17.75 -14.06
N SER A 136 2.30 -16.73 -14.71
CA SER A 136 0.97 -16.19 -14.37
C SER A 136 -0.16 -17.15 -14.75
N GLU A 137 0.16 -18.33 -15.31
CA GLU A 137 -0.84 -19.32 -15.68
C GLU A 137 -1.25 -20.24 -14.51
N THR A 138 -0.54 -20.20 -13.37
CA THR A 138 -0.88 -21.05 -12.22
C THR A 138 -1.87 -20.39 -11.25
N MET A 139 -2.10 -19.07 -11.32
CA MET A 139 -3.14 -18.44 -10.51
C MET A 139 -4.49 -18.50 -11.22
N ALA A 140 -5.27 -19.51 -10.91
CA ALA A 140 -6.64 -19.64 -11.43
C ALA A 140 -7.56 -18.47 -10.95
N ARG A 141 -7.20 -17.80 -9.87
CA ARG A 141 -7.88 -16.61 -9.32
C ARG A 141 -6.86 -15.72 -8.59
N SER A 142 -7.01 -14.40 -8.70
CA SER A 142 -6.25 -13.48 -7.85
C SER A 142 -6.66 -13.72 -6.39
N PRO A 143 -5.71 -13.78 -5.44
CA PRO A 143 -6.03 -13.97 -4.03
C PRO A 143 -6.85 -12.79 -3.50
N TYR A 144 -7.83 -13.09 -2.67
CA TYR A 144 -8.66 -12.07 -2.04
C TYR A 144 -9.21 -12.51 -0.69
N VAL A 145 -9.51 -11.53 0.13
CA VAL A 145 -10.26 -11.67 1.38
C VAL A 145 -11.45 -10.72 1.33
N LYS A 146 -12.63 -11.25 1.59
CA LYS A 146 -13.86 -10.45 1.68
C LYS A 146 -14.50 -10.62 3.03
N ILE A 147 -14.74 -9.51 3.71
CA ILE A 147 -15.42 -9.45 5.01
C ILE A 147 -16.71 -8.67 4.84
N THR A 148 -17.82 -9.30 5.18
CA THR A 148 -19.12 -8.63 5.21
C THR A 148 -19.40 -8.18 6.63
N VAL A 149 -19.73 -6.91 6.78
CA VAL A 149 -19.98 -6.25 8.07
C VAL A 149 -21.37 -5.66 8.07
N PRO A 150 -22.22 -5.93 9.07
CA PRO A 150 -23.54 -5.33 9.16
C PRO A 150 -23.48 -3.80 9.15
N GLU A 151 -24.48 -3.16 8.51
CA GLU A 151 -24.51 -1.71 8.29
C GLU A 151 -24.30 -0.89 9.58
N ASN A 152 -24.95 -1.32 10.66
CA ASN A 152 -24.90 -0.61 11.94
C ASN A 152 -23.87 -1.17 12.93
N ALA A 153 -22.98 -2.05 12.49
CA ALA A 153 -21.95 -2.61 13.36
C ALA A 153 -20.95 -1.52 13.77
N ARG A 154 -20.52 -1.57 15.01
CA ARG A 154 -19.42 -0.77 15.57
C ARG A 154 -18.36 -1.73 16.10
N LEU A 155 -17.14 -1.44 15.79
CA LEU A 155 -15.95 -2.17 16.26
C LEU A 155 -15.25 -1.36 17.33
N ASP A 156 -14.60 -2.03 18.27
CA ASP A 156 -13.70 -1.39 19.22
C ASP A 156 -12.37 -1.07 18.52
N SER A 157 -11.87 -2.02 17.70
CA SER A 157 -10.61 -1.81 16.99
C SER A 157 -10.56 -2.51 15.64
N VAL A 158 -9.86 -1.87 14.70
CA VAL A 158 -9.53 -2.42 13.39
C VAL A 158 -8.04 -2.25 13.14
N ASN A 159 -7.35 -3.35 12.83
CA ASN A 159 -5.95 -3.35 12.45
C ASN A 159 -5.80 -4.13 11.13
N ILE A 160 -5.37 -3.43 10.09
CA ILE A 160 -5.21 -3.98 8.75
C ILE A 160 -3.81 -3.67 8.27
N SER A 161 -3.09 -4.70 7.86
CA SER A 161 -1.79 -4.60 7.17
C SER A 161 -1.86 -5.35 5.85
N SER A 162 -1.38 -4.76 4.77
CA SER A 162 -1.31 -5.38 3.45
C SER A 162 0.02 -5.06 2.77
N GLY A 163 0.72 -6.07 2.27
CA GLY A 163 1.94 -5.90 1.50
C GLY A 163 1.65 -5.43 0.07
N TYR A 164 1.09 -6.29 -0.77
CA TYR A 164 0.89 -6.02 -2.20
C TYR A 164 -0.58 -5.88 -2.61
N GLY A 165 -1.50 -6.38 -1.80
CA GLY A 165 -2.93 -6.35 -2.09
C GLY A 165 -3.54 -4.96 -1.91
N LYS A 166 -4.61 -4.68 -2.66
CA LYS A 166 -5.40 -3.47 -2.47
C LYS A 166 -6.27 -3.60 -1.23
N ILE A 167 -6.46 -2.50 -0.52
CA ILE A 167 -7.42 -2.40 0.59
C ILE A 167 -8.62 -1.59 0.11
N SER A 168 -9.81 -2.20 0.11
CA SER A 168 -11.07 -1.54 -0.26
C SER A 168 -12.08 -1.69 0.86
N ILE A 169 -12.42 -0.60 1.53
CA ILE A 169 -13.46 -0.53 2.56
C ILE A 169 -14.65 0.22 1.97
N GLU A 170 -15.58 -0.55 1.40
CA GLU A 170 -16.73 -0.06 0.62
C GLU A 170 -17.94 0.22 1.52
N LYS A 171 -17.69 0.89 2.63
CA LYS A 171 -18.72 1.33 3.58
C LYS A 171 -18.16 2.39 4.53
N ASN A 172 -19.05 3.10 5.21
CA ASN A 172 -18.61 3.87 6.37
C ASN A 172 -18.29 2.89 7.53
N LEU A 173 -17.00 2.67 7.77
CA LEU A 173 -16.53 1.81 8.84
C LEU A 173 -16.65 2.53 10.18
N ARG A 174 -17.38 1.95 11.13
CA ARG A 174 -17.51 2.47 12.49
C ARG A 174 -16.59 1.69 13.40
N ALA A 175 -15.52 2.34 13.85
CA ALA A 175 -14.55 1.73 14.76
C ALA A 175 -13.98 2.80 15.70
N ASP A 176 -13.89 2.51 16.99
CA ASP A 176 -13.33 3.46 17.95
C ASP A 176 -11.88 3.79 17.59
N SER A 177 -11.10 2.77 17.22
CA SER A 177 -9.74 2.93 16.71
C SER A 177 -9.54 2.13 15.43
N ALA A 178 -8.90 2.73 14.43
CA ALA A 178 -8.53 2.04 13.19
C ALA A 178 -7.10 2.36 12.80
N VAL A 179 -6.35 1.31 12.43
CA VAL A 179 -5.01 1.38 11.83
C VAL A 179 -5.06 0.63 10.51
N VAL A 180 -4.68 1.29 9.43
CA VAL A 180 -4.66 0.73 8.08
C VAL A 180 -3.30 1.01 7.46
N TYR A 181 -2.55 -0.03 7.16
CA TYR A 181 -1.24 0.03 6.52
C TYR A 181 -1.26 -0.69 5.18
N GLY A 182 -0.76 -0.03 4.14
CA GLY A 182 -0.55 -0.60 2.81
C GLY A 182 0.85 -0.32 2.28
N GLU A 183 1.61 -1.34 1.89
CA GLU A 183 2.96 -1.15 1.36
C GLU A 183 2.93 -0.79 -0.14
N TYR A 184 2.35 -1.64 -1.01
CA TYR A 184 2.33 -1.43 -2.48
C TYR A 184 0.95 -1.25 -3.08
N GLY A 185 -0.11 -1.59 -2.37
CA GLY A 185 -1.48 -1.52 -2.88
C GLY A 185 -2.17 -0.20 -2.55
N ASN A 186 -3.08 0.23 -3.41
CA ASN A 186 -3.90 1.41 -3.13
C ASN A 186 -4.86 1.14 -1.98
N ILE A 187 -5.11 2.17 -1.18
CA ILE A 187 -6.08 2.15 -0.07
C ILE A 187 -7.29 2.99 -0.46
N ARG A 188 -8.47 2.39 -0.41
CA ARG A 188 -9.75 3.07 -0.58
C ARG A 188 -10.61 2.90 0.67
N LEU A 189 -11.03 4.00 1.25
CA LEU A 189 -11.96 4.07 2.38
C LEU A 189 -13.17 4.89 1.95
N ASP A 190 -14.35 4.29 1.79
CA ASP A 190 -15.56 5.08 1.48
C ASP A 190 -15.97 5.98 2.65
N GLY A 191 -15.59 5.63 3.88
CA GLY A 191 -15.71 6.46 5.06
C GLY A 191 -15.28 5.76 6.34
N TRP A 192 -15.04 6.57 7.37
CA TRP A 192 -14.75 6.09 8.72
C TRP A 192 -15.36 7.03 9.77
N THR A 193 -15.83 6.44 10.88
CA THR A 193 -16.33 7.20 12.03
C THR A 193 -15.83 6.54 13.33
N GLY A 194 -15.15 7.31 14.18
CA GLY A 194 -14.60 6.80 15.43
C GLY A 194 -13.85 7.84 16.24
N ASP A 195 -12.91 7.39 17.09
CA ASP A 195 -12.10 8.28 17.91
C ASP A 195 -10.75 8.54 17.25
N THR A 196 -10.02 7.49 16.85
CA THR A 196 -8.68 7.61 16.24
C THR A 196 -8.55 6.79 14.96
N LEU A 197 -8.07 7.44 13.90
CA LEU A 197 -7.72 6.79 12.63
C LEU A 197 -6.24 7.05 12.32
N ASN A 198 -5.51 5.98 12.00
CA ASN A 198 -4.18 6.05 11.42
C ASN A 198 -4.16 5.31 10.09
N VAL A 199 -3.82 5.98 9.01
CA VAL A 199 -3.64 5.39 7.67
C VAL A 199 -2.22 5.66 7.20
N GLU A 200 -1.54 4.61 6.78
CA GLU A 200 -0.19 4.72 6.23
C GLU A 200 -0.10 3.96 4.91
N THR A 201 0.47 4.59 3.89
CA THR A 201 0.74 3.99 2.58
C THR A 201 2.15 4.31 2.12
N GLU A 202 2.90 3.30 1.64
CA GLU A 202 4.26 3.55 1.14
C GLU A 202 4.26 3.87 -0.36
N TYR A 203 3.73 2.99 -1.20
CA TYR A 203 3.78 3.12 -2.67
C TYR A 203 2.41 3.20 -3.35
N GLY A 204 1.33 3.28 -2.57
CA GLY A 204 -0.03 3.30 -3.08
C GLY A 204 -0.70 4.66 -2.89
N ASP A 205 -1.72 4.94 -3.70
CA ASP A 205 -2.60 6.07 -3.49
C ASP A 205 -3.59 5.80 -2.35
N LEU A 206 -3.92 6.84 -1.60
CA LEU A 206 -5.05 6.85 -0.67
C LEU A 206 -6.21 7.64 -1.27
N ALA A 207 -7.38 7.03 -1.33
CA ALA A 207 -8.65 7.68 -1.61
C ALA A 207 -9.61 7.48 -0.43
N ALA A 208 -9.85 8.52 0.34
CA ALA A 208 -10.75 8.50 1.49
C ALA A 208 -11.98 9.37 1.25
N GLY A 209 -13.16 8.84 1.52
CA GLY A 209 -14.41 9.59 1.53
C GLY A 209 -14.54 10.45 2.79
N THR A 210 -15.56 10.21 3.61
CA THR A 210 -15.75 10.96 4.85
C THR A 210 -14.98 10.35 6.01
N LEU A 211 -14.07 11.12 6.61
CA LEU A 211 -13.37 10.78 7.84
C LEU A 211 -13.92 11.65 8.98
N ASP A 212 -14.60 11.02 9.96
CA ASP A 212 -15.32 11.68 11.04
C ASP A 212 -14.85 11.12 12.40
N GLY A 213 -14.08 11.90 13.15
CA GLY A 213 -13.51 11.44 14.41
C GLY A 213 -12.76 12.51 15.19
N SER A 214 -12.16 12.12 16.31
CA SER A 214 -11.40 13.09 17.14
C SER A 214 -10.00 13.32 16.58
N GLU A 215 -9.32 12.26 16.13
CA GLU A 215 -7.96 12.35 15.62
C GLU A 215 -7.80 11.51 14.35
N VAL A 216 -7.26 12.13 13.31
CA VAL A 216 -6.97 11.51 12.02
C VAL A 216 -5.50 11.75 11.67
N THR A 217 -4.75 10.68 11.52
CA THR A 217 -3.35 10.72 11.07
C THR A 217 -3.23 9.97 9.74
N ILE A 218 -2.64 10.61 8.74
CA ILE A 218 -2.43 10.03 7.41
C ILE A 218 -0.97 10.24 7.02
N ARG A 219 -0.31 9.15 6.59
CA ARG A 219 1.07 9.18 6.08
C ARG A 219 1.14 8.53 4.71
N GLY A 220 1.80 9.21 3.78
CA GLY A 220 2.09 8.68 2.46
C GLY A 220 3.54 8.92 2.08
N ALA A 221 4.23 7.89 1.55
CA ALA A 221 5.58 8.08 1.03
C ALA A 221 5.57 8.39 -0.47
N TYR A 222 4.98 7.53 -1.31
CA TYR A 222 5.02 7.65 -2.78
C TYR A 222 3.63 7.51 -3.41
N GLY A 223 2.71 8.35 -3.13
CA GLY A 223 1.38 8.29 -3.70
C GLY A 223 0.56 9.50 -3.34
N SER A 224 -0.50 9.75 -4.09
CA SER A 224 -1.38 10.87 -3.80
C SER A 224 -2.33 10.56 -2.64
N LEU A 225 -2.59 11.56 -1.81
CA LEU A 225 -3.50 11.49 -0.67
C LEU A 225 -4.74 12.34 -0.99
N GLN A 226 -5.88 11.69 -1.19
CA GLN A 226 -7.15 12.36 -1.46
C GLN A 226 -8.14 12.09 -0.34
N ILE A 227 -8.71 13.15 0.25
CA ILE A 227 -9.72 13.09 1.30
C ILE A 227 -10.91 13.97 0.89
N ASP A 228 -12.05 13.35 0.65
CA ASP A 228 -13.24 14.04 0.13
C ASP A 228 -14.01 14.81 1.21
N SER A 229 -13.86 14.44 2.48
CA SER A 229 -14.51 15.13 3.61
C SER A 229 -13.79 14.81 4.92
N LEU A 230 -13.18 15.81 5.54
CA LEU A 230 -12.49 15.71 6.81
C LEU A 230 -13.28 16.43 7.89
N LYS A 231 -13.73 15.68 8.90
CA LYS A 231 -14.45 16.18 10.08
C LYS A 231 -13.77 15.66 11.32
N THR A 232 -12.89 16.45 11.92
CA THR A 232 -12.05 16.00 13.02
C THR A 232 -11.70 17.14 13.96
N ASP A 233 -11.33 16.81 15.19
CA ASP A 233 -10.72 17.82 16.05
C ASP A 233 -9.26 18.04 15.61
N LEU A 234 -8.50 16.96 15.38
CA LEU A 234 -7.09 17.04 15.01
C LEU A 234 -6.82 16.21 13.74
N ALA A 235 -6.18 16.82 12.76
CA ALA A 235 -5.67 16.13 11.59
C ALA A 235 -4.16 16.35 11.46
N ALA A 236 -3.41 15.26 11.24
CA ALA A 236 -2.01 15.28 10.85
C ALA A 236 -1.85 14.53 9.53
N ILE A 237 -1.32 15.19 8.51
CA ILE A 237 -1.12 14.61 7.17
C ILE A 237 0.34 14.80 6.78
N GLU A 238 1.04 13.73 6.56
CA GLU A 238 2.43 13.72 6.14
C GLU A 238 2.55 13.09 4.74
N SER A 239 3.26 13.74 3.81
CA SER A 239 3.54 13.21 2.47
C SER A 239 4.99 13.45 2.08
N GLU A 240 5.71 12.42 1.66
CA GLU A 240 7.08 12.60 1.16
C GLU A 240 7.10 13.01 -0.33
N TYR A 241 6.46 12.21 -1.21
CA TYR A 241 6.49 12.39 -2.67
C TYR A 241 5.09 12.26 -3.29
N GLY A 242 4.16 13.07 -2.91
CA GLY A 242 2.82 12.98 -3.47
C GLY A 242 1.94 14.16 -3.14
N ASP A 243 1.01 14.48 -4.04
CA ASP A 243 0.05 15.54 -3.83
C ASP A 243 -0.90 15.21 -2.68
N VAL A 244 -1.19 16.20 -1.85
CA VAL A 244 -2.21 16.14 -0.80
C VAL A 244 -3.40 16.97 -1.24
N THR A 245 -4.58 16.37 -1.30
CA THR A 245 -5.84 17.07 -1.55
C THR A 245 -6.84 16.71 -0.45
N ALA A 246 -7.31 17.69 0.30
CA ALA A 246 -8.29 17.45 1.35
C ALA A 246 -9.39 18.52 1.37
N ASP A 247 -10.61 18.05 1.49
CA ASP A 247 -11.78 18.88 1.76
C ASP A 247 -12.00 18.94 3.28
N VAL A 248 -11.72 20.08 3.89
CA VAL A 248 -11.87 20.29 5.33
C VAL A 248 -13.25 20.85 5.61
N ASP A 249 -14.15 19.99 6.06
CA ASP A 249 -15.53 20.40 6.38
C ASP A 249 -15.64 20.91 7.81
N GLN A 250 -14.85 20.33 8.74
CA GLN A 250 -14.76 20.77 10.12
C GLN A 250 -13.43 20.28 10.71
N ALA A 251 -12.62 21.18 11.26
CA ALA A 251 -11.44 20.83 12.04
C ALA A 251 -11.09 21.93 13.04
N GLN A 252 -10.52 21.54 14.20
CA GLN A 252 -9.93 22.50 15.14
C GLN A 252 -8.46 22.74 14.75
N SER A 253 -7.74 21.70 14.35
CA SER A 253 -6.38 21.80 13.85
C SER A 253 -6.15 20.86 12.66
N VAL A 254 -5.49 21.40 11.64
CA VAL A 254 -4.99 20.64 10.48
C VAL A 254 -3.51 20.97 10.33
N ASP A 255 -2.68 19.96 10.44
CA ASP A 255 -1.23 20.02 10.25
C ASP A 255 -0.86 19.19 9.03
N VAL A 256 -0.22 19.81 8.04
CA VAL A 256 0.20 19.13 6.80
C VAL A 256 1.68 19.39 6.58
N ASP A 257 2.46 18.32 6.53
CA ASP A 257 3.86 18.32 6.16
C ASP A 257 4.03 17.56 4.82
N CYS A 258 4.52 18.25 3.79
CA CYS A 258 4.65 17.67 2.46
C CYS A 258 6.04 18.03 1.88
N SER A 259 6.93 17.06 1.74
CA SER A 259 8.25 17.36 1.19
C SER A 259 8.18 17.72 -0.30
N ASP A 260 7.69 16.82 -1.15
CA ASP A 260 7.58 17.00 -2.61
C ASP A 260 6.13 16.76 -3.07
N GLY A 261 5.38 17.83 -3.32
CA GLY A 261 4.00 17.71 -3.81
C GLY A 261 3.17 18.97 -3.59
N GLU A 262 2.10 19.11 -4.34
CA GLU A 262 1.16 20.21 -4.15
C GLU A 262 0.18 19.90 -3.01
N VAL A 263 0.03 20.83 -2.06
CA VAL A 263 -1.00 20.75 -1.01
C VAL A 263 -2.21 21.60 -1.39
N ARG A 264 -3.37 20.96 -1.51
CA ARG A 264 -4.66 21.60 -1.81
C ARG A 264 -5.65 21.37 -0.67
N LEU A 265 -6.00 22.42 0.06
CA LEU A 265 -7.08 22.36 1.03
C LEU A 265 -8.28 23.17 0.54
N ASN A 266 -9.47 22.55 0.57
CA ASN A 266 -10.73 23.21 0.30
C ASN A 266 -11.51 23.33 1.62
N LEU A 267 -11.71 24.54 2.13
CA LEU A 267 -12.33 24.81 3.41
C LEU A 267 -13.84 25.02 3.22
N ALA A 268 -14.67 24.41 4.06
CA ALA A 268 -16.10 24.69 4.08
C ALA A 268 -16.43 26.06 4.66
N GLY A 269 -15.53 26.60 5.50
CA GLY A 269 -15.61 27.96 6.07
C GLY A 269 -14.73 28.95 5.33
N LYS A 270 -14.62 30.14 5.89
CA LYS A 270 -13.71 31.15 5.36
C LYS A 270 -12.33 31.01 5.99
N LEU A 271 -11.29 31.28 5.21
CA LEU A 271 -9.93 31.29 5.73
C LEU A 271 -9.75 32.23 6.91
N GLU A 272 -10.54 33.32 6.94
CA GLU A 272 -10.52 34.31 8.03
C GLU A 272 -10.98 33.76 9.39
N ASP A 273 -11.67 32.63 9.42
CA ASP A 273 -12.15 32.00 10.65
C ASP A 273 -11.05 31.14 11.31
N TYR A 274 -9.92 30.91 10.63
CA TYR A 274 -8.81 30.10 11.10
C TYR A 274 -7.55 30.92 11.40
N GLY A 275 -6.79 30.54 12.41
CA GLY A 275 -5.37 30.86 12.49
C GLY A 275 -4.63 30.04 11.47
N VAL A 276 -3.77 30.64 10.67
CA VAL A 276 -3.13 30.01 9.54
C VAL A 276 -1.64 30.28 9.55
N SER A 277 -0.84 29.24 9.33
CA SER A 277 0.60 29.31 9.09
C SER A 277 0.96 28.46 7.88
N LEU A 278 1.36 29.08 6.80
CA LEU A 278 1.73 28.40 5.56
C LEU A 278 3.19 28.74 5.24
N TYR A 279 3.98 27.74 4.92
CA TYR A 279 5.37 27.90 4.52
C TYR A 279 5.69 26.98 3.33
N SER A 280 6.38 27.52 2.33
CA SER A 280 6.94 26.76 1.23
C SER A 280 8.35 27.23 0.95
N GLU A 281 9.33 26.32 0.95
CA GLU A 281 10.73 26.70 0.70
C GLU A 281 10.94 27.03 -0.79
N TYR A 282 10.42 26.22 -1.71
CA TYR A 282 10.60 26.40 -3.17
C TYR A 282 9.28 26.37 -3.96
N GLY A 283 8.20 26.88 -3.38
CA GLY A 283 6.88 26.88 -4.03
C GLY A 283 6.12 28.20 -3.86
N THR A 284 4.92 28.20 -4.38
CA THR A 284 4.03 29.36 -4.37
C THR A 284 2.84 29.11 -3.45
N ILE A 285 2.48 30.08 -2.62
CA ILE A 285 1.30 30.02 -1.77
C ILE A 285 0.16 30.78 -2.43
N ARG A 286 -0.97 30.13 -2.64
CA ARG A 286 -2.20 30.73 -3.18
C ARG A 286 -3.34 30.59 -2.18
N VAL A 287 -3.82 31.71 -1.70
CA VAL A 287 -4.96 31.82 -0.78
C VAL A 287 -6.10 32.58 -1.47
N PRO A 288 -7.34 32.55 -0.95
CA PRO A 288 -8.49 33.28 -1.54
C PRO A 288 -8.23 34.76 -1.79
N GLN A 289 -7.38 35.40 -0.98
CA GLN A 289 -7.04 36.82 -1.10
C GLN A 289 -6.01 37.12 -2.20
N GLY A 290 -5.37 36.10 -2.78
CA GLY A 290 -4.38 36.30 -3.85
C GLY A 290 -3.22 35.31 -3.74
N THR A 291 -2.18 35.59 -4.53
CA THR A 291 -0.93 34.82 -4.51
C THR A 291 0.07 35.54 -3.60
N VAL A 292 0.73 34.79 -2.75
CA VAL A 292 1.87 35.26 -1.98
C VAL A 292 3.11 34.88 -2.80
N GLU A 293 3.79 35.91 -3.30
CA GLU A 293 5.08 35.72 -4.00
C GLU A 293 6.20 35.72 -2.98
N SER A 294 7.29 35.04 -3.30
CA SER A 294 8.50 35.01 -2.47
C SER A 294 9.06 36.42 -2.32
N ASP A 295 9.14 36.90 -1.11
CA ASP A 295 9.75 38.19 -0.76
C ASP A 295 11.23 38.04 -0.37
N ASP A 296 11.71 36.80 -0.19
CA ASP A 296 13.05 36.49 0.28
C ASP A 296 14.01 36.08 -0.86
N TYR A 297 15.28 36.47 -0.67
CA TYR A 297 16.35 36.19 -1.63
C TYR A 297 16.66 34.69 -1.80
N ASP A 298 16.16 33.84 -0.90
CA ASP A 298 16.32 32.38 -0.90
C ASP A 298 15.20 31.64 -1.63
N GLY A 299 14.11 32.34 -2.04
CA GLY A 299 13.00 31.77 -2.79
C GLY A 299 11.84 31.23 -1.94
N SER A 300 11.91 31.36 -0.61
CA SER A 300 10.83 30.90 0.27
C SER A 300 9.60 31.80 0.22
N SER A 301 8.43 31.21 0.42
CA SER A 301 7.15 31.90 0.55
C SER A 301 6.51 31.60 1.91
N SER A 302 6.03 32.62 2.59
CA SER A 302 5.34 32.42 3.87
C SER A 302 4.08 33.26 3.99
N PHE A 303 3.05 32.71 4.63
CA PHE A 303 1.82 33.39 4.94
C PHE A 303 1.39 33.02 6.35
N ILE A 304 1.34 34.03 7.26
CA ILE A 304 0.93 33.83 8.63
C ILE A 304 -0.21 34.75 8.93
N ARG A 305 -1.28 34.21 9.48
CA ARG A 305 -2.42 34.94 9.98
C ARG A 305 -2.99 34.24 11.21
N LEU A 306 -3.14 34.94 12.31
CA LEU A 306 -3.85 34.45 13.48
C LEU A 306 -5.24 35.04 13.51
N ALA A 307 -6.26 34.26 13.79
CA ALA A 307 -7.60 34.72 14.00
C ALA A 307 -7.71 35.42 15.38
N ASP A 308 -8.67 36.35 15.52
CA ASP A 308 -8.86 37.10 16.76
C ASP A 308 -9.09 36.17 17.96
N GLY A 309 -8.25 36.28 18.98
CA GLY A 309 -8.31 35.49 20.21
C GLY A 309 -7.66 34.12 20.13
N GLN A 310 -6.95 33.81 19.07
CA GLN A 310 -6.13 32.60 18.95
C GLN A 310 -4.65 32.91 19.17
N ASP A 311 -4.00 32.04 19.95
CA ASP A 311 -2.55 32.12 20.20
C ASP A 311 -1.75 31.23 19.21
N THR A 312 -2.41 30.28 18.53
CA THR A 312 -1.79 29.29 17.61
C THR A 312 -2.59 29.16 16.32
N ALA A 313 -1.94 28.75 15.25
CA ALA A 313 -2.58 28.42 13.98
C ALA A 313 -3.46 27.17 14.12
N GLY A 314 -4.69 27.23 13.57
CA GLY A 314 -5.55 26.06 13.40
C GLY A 314 -5.28 25.31 12.10
N ILE A 315 -4.63 25.97 11.11
CA ILE A 315 -4.16 25.34 9.87
C ILE A 315 -2.67 25.64 9.75
N GLN A 316 -1.87 24.59 9.76
CA GLN A 316 -0.44 24.67 9.52
C GLN A 316 -0.09 23.82 8.31
N ILE A 317 0.65 24.38 7.35
CA ILE A 317 1.12 23.66 6.17
C ILE A 317 2.57 24.03 5.93
N GLU A 318 3.42 23.03 5.80
CA GLU A 318 4.81 23.17 5.42
C GLU A 318 5.10 22.33 4.18
N THR A 319 5.80 22.91 3.19
CA THR A 319 6.29 22.17 2.02
C THR A 319 7.73 22.57 1.72
N GLU A 320 8.56 21.62 1.27
CA GLU A 320 9.89 21.91 0.78
C GLU A 320 9.84 22.26 -0.73
N TYR A 321 9.33 21.35 -1.57
CA TYR A 321 9.24 21.52 -3.02
C TYR A 321 7.79 21.43 -3.53
N GLY A 322 6.93 22.35 -3.15
CA GLY A 322 5.54 22.27 -3.59
C GLY A 322 4.72 23.56 -3.41
N ASP A 323 3.71 23.71 -4.26
CA ASP A 323 2.74 24.79 -4.13
C ASP A 323 1.74 24.49 -3.01
N ILE A 324 1.35 25.51 -2.25
CA ILE A 324 0.25 25.45 -1.30
C ILE A 324 -0.95 26.19 -1.89
N ARG A 325 -2.10 25.55 -1.93
CA ARG A 325 -3.33 26.17 -2.42
C ARG A 325 -4.48 25.96 -1.45
N ILE A 326 -5.01 27.07 -0.93
CA ILE A 326 -6.22 27.07 -0.12
C ILE A 326 -7.37 27.67 -0.92
N ARG A 327 -8.54 27.04 -0.86
CA ARG A 327 -9.79 27.52 -1.44
C ARG A 327 -10.90 27.49 -0.41
N GLU A 328 -11.82 28.39 -0.54
CA GLU A 328 -13.11 28.37 0.17
C GLU A 328 -14.15 27.75 -0.76
N LYS A 329 -14.97 26.81 -0.25
CA LYS A 329 -16.06 26.15 -1.00
C LYS A 329 -17.25 27.07 -1.19
#